data_90c95ba7f0de14277f1cacc7b4d31b7c
#
_entry.id   90c95ba7f0de14277f1cacc7b4d31b7c
#
_cell.length_a   1.000
_cell.length_b   1.000
_cell.length_c   1.000
_cell.angle_alpha   90.00
_cell.angle_beta   90.00
_cell.angle_gamma   90.00
#
_symmetry.space_group_name_H-M   'P 1'
#
loop_
_entity.id
_entity.type
_entity.pdbx_description
1 polymer ?
#
loop_
_entity_poly.entity_id
_entity_poly.type
_entity_poly.pdbx_seq_one_letter_code
_entity_poly.pdbx_strand_id
1 'polypeptide(L)'
;MKPRWPRLLRRVAIAFALISAAASAADAPATSGGHFDLSRPEISRFLDELGAQGMDRAAAAATLAQAEPLPRIIESMSKPAEKTMAWWEYRAHFLTNERIEAGVRLWREHRELLDQVALRWHVEPQYVLAIVGVETYFGRTMGHYRVLDALATLAFDYPPRAEFFRSELAQFLLLTGEEQIDPLTAMGSYAGAMGASQFMPSSYRHFAVNEDASTQRNLWSDWGDIFASTANYLQLHGWRYGEPVLAEAQYSESAELALAASLSLSDTLGAVRARGVHVDSRLPDDTPCLLLGAPLQSGMSYRVGFNNFYVITRYNSSRLYAMAINDLAQALLERIHAQAAP
;
A
#
# COMPACT_ATOMS: atom_id res chain seq x y z
N MET A 1 13.62 25.31 -8.83
CA MET A 1 14.64 24.64 -7.98
C MET A 1 14.11 23.26 -7.67
N LYS A 2 14.77 22.17 -8.12
CA LYS A 2 14.34 20.80 -7.84
C LYS A 2 14.71 20.46 -6.38
N PRO A 3 13.80 19.94 -5.53
CA PRO A 3 14.13 19.58 -4.17
C PRO A 3 15.13 18.40 -4.16
N ARG A 4 16.24 18.57 -3.46
CA ARG A 4 17.22 17.50 -3.22
C ARG A 4 16.68 16.63 -2.10
N TRP A 5 16.17 15.45 -2.45
CA TRP A 5 15.71 14.42 -1.50
C TRP A 5 16.88 13.91 -0.63
N PRO A 6 16.71 13.78 0.66
CA PRO A 6 17.70 13.07 1.49
C PRO A 6 17.74 11.59 1.09
N ARG A 7 18.94 11.05 0.99
CA ARG A 7 19.21 9.67 0.54
C ARG A 7 18.55 8.54 1.36
N LEU A 8 17.94 8.85 2.50
CA LEU A 8 17.27 7.88 3.38
C LEU A 8 15.92 7.36 2.85
N LEU A 9 15.20 8.12 2.01
CA LEU A 9 13.88 7.69 1.48
C LEU A 9 13.96 6.69 0.33
N ARG A 10 15.15 6.31 -0.14
CA ARG A 10 15.32 5.42 -1.31
C ARG A 10 15.10 3.92 -1.06
N ARG A 11 14.78 3.48 0.17
CA ARG A 11 14.68 2.04 0.52
C ARG A 11 13.42 1.63 1.29
N VAL A 12 12.37 2.43 1.29
CA VAL A 12 11.11 2.07 1.96
C VAL A 12 10.09 1.62 0.92
N ALA A 13 10.38 0.51 0.26
CA ALA A 13 9.36 -0.27 -0.43
C ALA A 13 9.03 -1.45 0.47
N ILE A 14 7.94 -1.34 1.23
CA ILE A 14 7.49 -2.38 2.14
C ILE A 14 6.44 -3.21 1.42
N ALA A 15 6.77 -4.47 1.13
CA ALA A 15 5.80 -5.45 0.73
C ALA A 15 4.92 -5.80 1.96
N PHE A 16 3.83 -5.09 2.13
CA PHE A 16 2.71 -5.48 2.98
C PHE A 16 1.47 -5.58 2.10
N ALA A 17 1.35 -6.62 1.30
CA ALA A 17 0.03 -7.03 0.91
C ALA A 17 -0.57 -7.74 2.13
N LEU A 18 -1.43 -7.03 2.81
CA LEU A 18 -2.35 -7.61 3.76
C LEU A 18 -3.33 -8.48 2.97
N ILE A 19 -3.03 -9.77 2.84
CA ILE A 19 -4.12 -10.70 2.68
C ILE A 19 -4.87 -10.59 4.00
N SER A 20 -5.91 -9.76 4.03
CA SER A 20 -6.97 -9.91 5.00
C SER A 20 -7.62 -11.25 4.69
N ALA A 21 -6.98 -12.35 5.14
CA ALA A 21 -7.73 -13.55 5.41
C ALA A 21 -8.88 -13.06 6.27
N ALA A 22 -10.12 -13.36 5.86
CA ALA A 22 -11.29 -13.11 6.66
C ALA A 22 -11.03 -13.76 8.03
N ALA A 23 -10.44 -12.99 8.93
CA ALA A 23 -10.35 -13.36 10.34
C ALA A 23 -11.80 -13.35 10.81
N SER A 24 -12.33 -14.54 10.97
CA SER A 24 -13.58 -14.77 11.68
C SER A 24 -13.55 -13.94 12.96
N ALA A 25 -14.68 -13.39 13.37
CA ALA A 25 -14.88 -12.54 14.54
C ALA A 25 -14.48 -13.15 15.89
N ALA A 26 -13.67 -14.22 15.90
CA ALA A 26 -13.20 -14.97 17.06
C ALA A 26 -11.76 -14.60 17.52
N ASP A 27 -11.01 -13.79 16.79
CA ASP A 27 -9.64 -13.43 17.15
C ASP A 27 -9.51 -11.98 17.63
N ALA A 28 -10.14 -11.68 18.77
CA ALA A 28 -9.68 -10.54 19.55
C ALA A 28 -8.23 -10.82 19.99
N PRO A 29 -7.29 -9.83 19.85
CA PRO A 29 -5.91 -10.02 20.28
C PRO A 29 -5.90 -10.40 21.75
N ALA A 30 -5.33 -11.58 22.10
CA ALA A 30 -5.06 -11.90 23.48
C ALA A 30 -3.93 -10.96 23.94
N THR A 31 -4.25 -9.99 24.76
CA THR A 31 -3.27 -9.14 25.43
C THR A 31 -2.44 -10.02 26.35
N SER A 32 -1.12 -9.99 26.22
CA SER A 32 -0.21 -10.52 27.22
C SER A 32 -0.21 -9.50 28.36
N GLY A 33 -1.03 -9.67 29.37
CA GLY A 33 -1.34 -8.73 30.46
C GLY A 33 -0.15 -8.00 31.09
N GLY A 34 0.46 -7.03 30.37
CA GLY A 34 1.57 -6.20 30.83
C GLY A 34 1.87 -5.08 29.84
N HIS A 35 2.52 -4.03 30.34
CA HIS A 35 3.00 -2.91 29.53
C HIS A 35 4.50 -3.04 29.26
N PHE A 36 5.00 -2.24 28.32
CA PHE A 36 6.44 -2.16 28.05
C PHE A 36 7.21 -1.63 29.28
N ASP A 37 8.31 -2.30 29.63
CA ASP A 37 9.26 -1.78 30.60
C ASP A 37 10.07 -0.64 29.97
N LEU A 38 9.72 0.60 30.34
CA LEU A 38 10.36 1.79 29.78
C LEU A 38 11.83 1.97 30.24
N SER A 39 12.31 1.17 31.23
CA SER A 39 13.69 1.16 31.65
C SER A 39 14.63 0.41 30.68
N ARG A 40 14.08 -0.32 29.73
CA ARG A 40 14.86 -1.01 28.68
C ARG A 40 15.74 0.01 27.92
N PRO A 41 17.04 -0.26 27.74
CA PRO A 41 17.99 0.72 27.17
C PRO A 41 17.58 1.22 25.77
N GLU A 42 17.00 0.34 24.92
CA GLU A 42 16.55 0.70 23.59
C GLU A 42 15.31 1.62 23.61
N ILE A 43 14.41 1.47 24.60
CA ILE A 43 13.24 2.34 24.78
C ILE A 43 13.67 3.69 25.34
N SER A 44 14.54 3.70 26.36
CA SER A 44 15.06 4.95 26.90
C SER A 44 15.78 5.78 25.83
N ARG A 45 16.65 5.13 25.01
CA ARG A 45 17.32 5.79 23.88
C ARG A 45 16.33 6.36 22.86
N PHE A 46 15.32 5.58 22.51
CA PHE A 46 14.25 6.04 21.59
C PHE A 46 13.54 7.30 22.12
N LEU A 47 13.20 7.32 23.40
CA LEU A 47 12.58 8.50 24.04
C LEU A 47 13.53 9.71 24.07
N ASP A 48 14.84 9.49 24.27
CA ASP A 48 15.84 10.55 24.22
C ASP A 48 16.00 11.12 22.79
N GLU A 49 15.96 10.26 21.77
CA GLU A 49 15.97 10.65 20.35
C GLU A 49 14.74 11.47 19.97
N LEU A 50 13.55 11.11 20.47
CA LEU A 50 12.31 11.91 20.29
C LEU A 50 12.44 13.28 20.95
N GLY A 51 13.00 13.34 22.17
CA GLY A 51 13.26 14.61 22.85
C GLY A 51 14.21 15.51 22.06
N ALA A 52 15.26 14.95 21.47
CA ALA A 52 16.20 15.67 20.61
C ALA A 52 15.54 16.19 19.31
N GLN A 53 14.45 15.58 18.86
CA GLN A 53 13.65 16.04 17.71
C GLN A 53 12.57 17.07 18.10
N GLY A 54 12.52 17.48 19.39
CA GLY A 54 11.60 18.51 19.87
C GLY A 54 10.27 18.00 20.43
N MET A 55 10.09 16.68 20.53
CA MET A 55 8.92 16.10 21.21
C MET A 55 9.09 16.17 22.72
N ASP A 56 8.01 16.40 23.46
CA ASP A 56 8.02 16.26 24.91
C ASP A 56 8.27 14.78 25.30
N ARG A 57 9.49 14.53 25.81
CA ARG A 57 9.94 13.20 26.24
C ARG A 57 9.00 12.59 27.28
N ALA A 58 8.48 13.39 28.22
CA ALA A 58 7.62 12.88 29.27
C ALA A 58 6.24 12.51 28.73
N ALA A 59 5.68 13.30 27.81
CA ALA A 59 4.44 12.98 27.12
C ALA A 59 4.58 11.73 26.24
N ALA A 60 5.69 11.60 25.49
CA ALA A 60 5.97 10.39 24.70
C ALA A 60 6.12 9.14 25.58
N ALA A 61 6.81 9.26 26.72
CA ALA A 61 6.94 8.16 27.67
C ALA A 61 5.59 7.78 28.31
N ALA A 62 4.75 8.75 28.67
CA ALA A 62 3.41 8.51 29.19
C ALA A 62 2.50 7.78 28.18
N THR A 63 2.57 8.16 26.91
CA THR A 63 1.86 7.48 25.83
C THR A 63 2.36 6.05 25.64
N LEU A 64 3.68 5.87 25.56
CA LEU A 64 4.29 4.56 25.34
C LEU A 64 4.07 3.60 26.53
N ALA A 65 3.94 4.13 27.77
CA ALA A 65 3.58 3.36 28.94
C ALA A 65 2.18 2.72 28.86
N GLN A 66 1.31 3.22 27.96
CA GLN A 66 -0.01 2.63 27.71
C GLN A 66 0.00 1.58 26.59
N ALA A 67 1.14 1.38 25.94
CA ALA A 67 1.27 0.36 24.90
C ALA A 67 1.34 -1.05 25.52
N GLU A 68 0.72 -2.00 24.83
CA GLU A 68 0.71 -3.41 25.23
C GLU A 68 1.46 -4.26 24.20
N PRO A 69 2.40 -5.12 24.62
CA PRO A 69 3.06 -6.05 23.72
C PRO A 69 2.08 -7.04 23.08
N LEU A 70 2.21 -7.26 21.78
CA LEU A 70 1.37 -8.17 20.99
C LEU A 70 2.21 -9.28 20.34
N PRO A 71 2.61 -10.35 21.08
CA PRO A 71 3.50 -11.40 20.55
C PRO A 71 2.97 -12.08 19.27
N ARG A 72 1.66 -12.18 19.08
CA ARG A 72 1.03 -12.79 17.89
C ARG A 72 1.38 -12.06 16.59
N ILE A 73 1.61 -10.75 16.62
CA ILE A 73 1.99 -10.02 15.40
C ILE A 73 3.40 -10.37 14.93
N ILE A 74 4.30 -10.74 15.85
CA ILE A 74 5.65 -11.22 15.52
C ILE A 74 5.57 -12.53 14.73
N GLU A 75 4.68 -13.43 15.11
CA GLU A 75 4.44 -14.67 14.36
C GLU A 75 3.90 -14.38 12.96
N SER A 76 2.94 -13.45 12.85
CA SER A 76 2.39 -13.03 11.57
C SER A 76 3.45 -12.41 10.65
N MET A 77 4.33 -11.59 11.21
CA MET A 77 5.46 -10.99 10.48
C MET A 77 6.48 -12.01 9.99
N SER A 78 6.63 -13.13 10.69
CA SER A 78 7.60 -14.18 10.36
C SER A 78 7.11 -15.14 9.27
N LYS A 79 5.80 -15.14 8.96
CA LYS A 79 5.16 -16.05 7.99
C LYS A 79 4.39 -15.28 6.90
N PRO A 80 5.04 -14.47 6.06
CA PRO A 80 4.32 -13.74 5.01
C PRO A 80 3.77 -14.73 3.97
N ALA A 81 2.46 -14.79 3.84
CA ALA A 81 1.74 -15.69 2.94
C ALA A 81 2.00 -15.42 1.45
N GLU A 82 2.38 -14.20 1.08
CA GLU A 82 2.52 -13.77 -0.32
C GLU A 82 3.70 -14.37 -1.09
N LYS A 83 4.76 -14.77 -0.41
CA LYS A 83 5.99 -15.20 -1.09
C LYS A 83 5.84 -16.53 -1.87
N THR A 84 4.75 -17.25 -1.68
CA THR A 84 4.54 -18.58 -2.23
C THR A 84 3.31 -18.73 -3.13
N MET A 85 2.46 -17.69 -3.22
CA MET A 85 1.24 -17.76 -4.04
C MET A 85 1.54 -17.68 -5.54
N ALA A 86 0.87 -18.53 -6.34
CA ALA A 86 0.80 -18.35 -7.78
C ALA A 86 -0.11 -17.17 -8.14
N TRP A 87 0.09 -16.58 -9.33
CA TRP A 87 -0.72 -15.45 -9.78
C TRP A 87 -2.23 -15.74 -9.78
N TRP A 88 -2.63 -16.90 -10.28
CA TRP A 88 -4.06 -17.24 -10.37
C TRP A 88 -4.74 -17.31 -8.99
N GLU A 89 -4.02 -17.78 -7.95
CA GLU A 89 -4.51 -17.82 -6.57
C GLU A 89 -4.63 -16.40 -6.02
N TYR A 90 -3.57 -15.59 -6.17
CA TYR A 90 -3.52 -14.21 -5.71
C TYR A 90 -4.63 -13.37 -6.37
N ARG A 91 -4.77 -13.51 -7.69
CA ARG A 91 -5.80 -12.82 -8.47
C ARG A 91 -7.21 -13.16 -7.99
N ALA A 92 -7.50 -14.44 -7.75
CA ALA A 92 -8.82 -14.89 -7.27
C ALA A 92 -9.21 -14.29 -5.91
N HIS A 93 -8.24 -13.90 -5.08
CA HIS A 93 -8.48 -13.26 -3.80
C HIS A 93 -9.05 -11.85 -3.92
N PHE A 94 -8.65 -11.12 -4.96
CA PHE A 94 -9.00 -9.71 -5.13
C PHE A 94 -10.05 -9.46 -6.22
N LEU A 95 -10.17 -10.31 -7.21
CA LEU A 95 -11.09 -10.14 -8.32
C LEU A 95 -12.37 -10.98 -8.17
N THR A 96 -13.04 -10.82 -7.04
CA THR A 96 -14.35 -11.43 -6.83
C THR A 96 -15.46 -10.49 -7.29
N ASN A 97 -16.60 -11.07 -7.73
CA ASN A 97 -17.76 -10.24 -8.11
C ASN A 97 -18.21 -9.33 -6.98
N GLU A 98 -18.21 -9.82 -5.73
CA GLU A 98 -18.62 -9.05 -4.55
C GLU A 98 -17.73 -7.82 -4.34
N ARG A 99 -16.41 -7.96 -4.55
CA ARG A 99 -15.45 -6.83 -4.43
C ARG A 99 -15.65 -5.84 -5.57
N ILE A 100 -15.81 -6.30 -6.81
CA ILE A 100 -16.06 -5.44 -7.97
C ILE A 100 -17.35 -4.66 -7.76
N GLU A 101 -18.44 -5.31 -7.37
CA GLU A 101 -19.72 -4.64 -7.10
C GLU A 101 -19.64 -3.66 -5.92
N ALA A 102 -18.85 -3.97 -4.89
CA ALA A 102 -18.60 -3.04 -3.79
C ALA A 102 -17.87 -1.77 -4.27
N GLY A 103 -16.87 -1.93 -5.12
CA GLY A 103 -16.14 -0.80 -5.72
C GLY A 103 -17.01 0.04 -6.66
N VAL A 104 -17.86 -0.61 -7.46
CA VAL A 104 -18.82 0.09 -8.33
C VAL A 104 -19.84 0.90 -7.52
N ARG A 105 -20.32 0.36 -6.38
CA ARG A 105 -21.19 1.13 -5.49
C ARG A 105 -20.49 2.37 -4.93
N LEU A 106 -19.29 2.19 -4.40
CA LEU A 106 -18.50 3.30 -3.86
C LEU A 106 -18.19 4.35 -4.93
N TRP A 107 -17.85 3.92 -6.16
CA TRP A 107 -17.62 4.84 -7.28
C TRP A 107 -18.85 5.70 -7.57
N ARG A 108 -20.04 5.10 -7.59
CA ARG A 108 -21.30 5.84 -7.85
C ARG A 108 -21.66 6.79 -6.73
N GLU A 109 -21.47 6.34 -5.50
CA GLU A 109 -21.74 7.14 -4.30
C GLU A 109 -20.84 8.40 -4.24
N HIS A 110 -19.58 8.28 -4.68
CA HIS A 110 -18.60 9.36 -4.62
C HIS A 110 -18.11 9.81 -6.00
N ARG A 111 -18.95 9.70 -7.03
CA ARG A 111 -18.53 9.96 -8.41
C ARG A 111 -17.95 11.36 -8.61
N GLU A 112 -18.66 12.39 -8.16
CA GLU A 112 -18.23 13.78 -8.33
C GLU A 112 -16.91 14.05 -7.62
N LEU A 113 -16.74 13.50 -6.44
CA LEU A 113 -15.50 13.61 -5.67
C LEU A 113 -14.32 12.91 -6.38
N LEU A 114 -14.54 11.70 -6.89
CA LEU A 114 -13.52 10.96 -7.65
C LEU A 114 -13.12 11.70 -8.93
N ASP A 115 -14.10 12.29 -9.65
CA ASP A 115 -13.84 13.07 -10.84
C ASP A 115 -13.02 14.34 -10.51
N GLN A 116 -13.30 15.02 -9.38
CA GLN A 116 -12.53 16.16 -8.89
C GLN A 116 -11.09 15.75 -8.51
N VAL A 117 -10.94 14.65 -7.77
CA VAL A 117 -9.63 14.10 -7.41
C VAL A 117 -8.81 13.74 -8.66
N ALA A 118 -9.45 13.09 -9.64
CA ALA A 118 -8.79 12.73 -10.91
C ALA A 118 -8.29 13.96 -11.67
N LEU A 119 -9.08 15.01 -11.73
CA LEU A 119 -8.71 16.27 -12.38
C LEU A 119 -7.57 17.00 -11.64
N ARG A 120 -7.63 17.03 -10.32
CA ARG A 120 -6.65 17.73 -9.49
C ARG A 120 -5.30 17.02 -9.44
N TRP A 121 -5.31 15.72 -9.26
CA TRP A 121 -4.12 14.91 -9.01
C TRP A 121 -3.59 14.19 -10.27
N HIS A 122 -4.31 14.26 -11.39
CA HIS A 122 -3.97 13.59 -12.65
C HIS A 122 -3.72 12.09 -12.46
N VAL A 123 -4.65 11.42 -11.76
CA VAL A 123 -4.67 9.97 -11.55
C VAL A 123 -6.07 9.46 -11.85
N GLU A 124 -6.20 8.40 -12.63
CA GLU A 124 -7.50 7.87 -13.03
C GLU A 124 -8.24 7.25 -11.83
N PRO A 125 -9.55 7.51 -11.68
CA PRO A 125 -10.36 7.09 -10.53
C PRO A 125 -10.32 5.60 -10.25
N GLN A 126 -10.28 4.76 -11.30
CA GLN A 126 -10.26 3.31 -11.15
C GLN A 126 -9.01 2.81 -10.40
N TYR A 127 -7.86 3.46 -10.54
CA TYR A 127 -6.64 3.05 -9.85
C TYR A 127 -6.64 3.49 -8.39
N VAL A 128 -7.17 4.67 -8.08
CA VAL A 128 -7.41 5.11 -6.70
C VAL A 128 -8.32 4.14 -5.97
N LEU A 129 -9.45 3.78 -6.59
CA LEU A 129 -10.39 2.81 -6.03
C LEU A 129 -9.81 1.41 -5.92
N ALA A 130 -9.05 0.95 -6.93
CA ALA A 130 -8.46 -0.38 -6.89
C ALA A 130 -7.46 -0.52 -5.73
N ILE A 131 -6.66 0.52 -5.43
CA ILE A 131 -5.78 0.52 -4.26
C ILE A 131 -6.59 0.39 -2.98
N VAL A 132 -7.56 1.27 -2.73
CA VAL A 132 -8.42 1.20 -1.54
C VAL A 132 -9.19 -0.14 -1.48
N GLY A 133 -9.56 -0.66 -2.65
CA GLY A 133 -10.23 -1.96 -2.78
C GLY A 133 -9.35 -3.14 -2.39
N VAL A 134 -8.08 -3.15 -2.77
CA VAL A 134 -7.12 -4.20 -2.41
C VAL A 134 -6.69 -4.06 -0.96
N GLU A 135 -6.39 -2.83 -0.51
CA GLU A 135 -5.88 -2.58 0.85
C GLU A 135 -6.92 -2.91 1.93
N THR A 136 -8.14 -2.44 1.79
CA THR A 136 -9.11 -2.51 2.90
C THR A 136 -10.51 -2.97 2.50
N TYR A 137 -10.66 -3.52 1.28
CA TYR A 137 -11.99 -3.85 0.76
C TYR A 137 -12.93 -2.63 0.85
N PHE A 138 -12.43 -1.50 0.33
CA PHE A 138 -13.14 -0.21 0.35
C PHE A 138 -13.52 0.23 1.78
N GLY A 139 -12.53 0.26 2.67
CA GLY A 139 -12.67 0.73 4.05
C GLY A 139 -13.33 -0.27 5.02
N ARG A 140 -13.70 -1.50 4.58
CA ARG A 140 -14.36 -2.48 5.45
C ARG A 140 -13.42 -3.20 6.41
N THR A 141 -12.13 -3.29 6.07
CA THR A 141 -11.13 -4.07 6.82
C THR A 141 -9.84 -3.27 6.99
N MET A 142 -9.90 -2.20 7.78
CA MET A 142 -8.76 -1.31 8.02
C MET A 142 -7.79 -1.80 9.11
N GLY A 143 -8.04 -2.99 9.66
CA GLY A 143 -7.29 -3.54 10.80
C GLY A 143 -8.03 -3.34 12.12
N HIS A 144 -7.59 -4.11 13.14
CA HIS A 144 -8.22 -4.14 14.47
C HIS A 144 -7.18 -4.10 15.59
N TYR A 145 -5.94 -3.71 15.28
CA TYR A 145 -4.88 -3.52 16.28
C TYR A 145 -4.75 -2.03 16.60
N ARG A 146 -4.53 -1.70 17.88
CA ARG A 146 -4.06 -0.34 18.18
C ARG A 146 -2.72 -0.12 17.50
N VAL A 147 -2.60 0.96 16.73
CA VAL A 147 -1.38 1.29 15.98
C VAL A 147 -0.19 1.44 16.92
N LEU A 148 -0.41 2.04 18.09
CA LEU A 148 0.60 2.18 19.15
C LEU A 148 1.18 0.81 19.57
N ASP A 149 0.32 -0.16 19.87
CA ASP A 149 0.74 -1.48 20.32
C ASP A 149 1.49 -2.25 19.25
N ALA A 150 0.96 -2.21 18.01
CA ALA A 150 1.56 -2.88 16.86
C ALA A 150 2.97 -2.33 16.59
N LEU A 151 3.10 -1.01 16.50
CA LEU A 151 4.39 -0.36 16.23
C LEU A 151 5.37 -0.52 17.38
N ALA A 152 4.94 -0.37 18.64
CA ALA A 152 5.81 -0.58 19.81
C ALA A 152 6.33 -2.02 19.88
N THR A 153 5.45 -3.02 19.64
CA THR A 153 5.86 -4.42 19.61
C THR A 153 6.92 -4.67 18.53
N LEU A 154 6.69 -4.21 17.32
CA LEU A 154 7.63 -4.41 16.22
C LEU A 154 8.91 -3.58 16.36
N ALA A 155 8.83 -2.43 17.01
CA ALA A 155 9.97 -1.56 17.30
C ALA A 155 10.96 -2.15 18.34
N PHE A 156 10.43 -2.86 19.33
CA PHE A 156 11.23 -3.27 20.48
C PHE A 156 11.39 -4.79 20.63
N ASP A 157 10.48 -5.58 20.04
CA ASP A 157 10.46 -7.03 20.20
C ASP A 157 10.61 -7.80 18.87
N TYR A 158 10.82 -7.08 17.73
CA TYR A 158 11.05 -7.70 16.41
C TYR A 158 12.39 -7.27 15.81
N PRO A 159 13.54 -7.87 16.21
CA PRO A 159 14.87 -7.45 15.82
C PRO A 159 15.12 -7.31 14.31
N PRO A 160 14.56 -8.17 13.40
CA PRO A 160 14.88 -8.10 11.98
C PRO A 160 14.54 -6.76 11.32
N ARG A 161 13.59 -5.99 11.88
CA ARG A 161 13.15 -4.69 11.36
C ARG A 161 12.91 -3.64 12.46
N ALA A 162 13.51 -3.81 13.64
CA ALA A 162 13.28 -2.94 14.78
C ALA A 162 13.60 -1.46 14.47
N GLU A 163 14.68 -1.16 13.75
CA GLU A 163 15.04 0.21 13.35
C GLU A 163 13.96 0.88 12.51
N PHE A 164 13.45 0.14 11.53
CA PHE A 164 12.34 0.63 10.69
C PHE A 164 11.09 0.94 11.53
N PHE A 165 10.67 0.00 12.39
CA PHE A 165 9.47 0.20 13.19
C PHE A 165 9.64 1.24 14.30
N ARG A 166 10.85 1.44 14.84
CA ARG A 166 11.16 2.60 15.70
C ARG A 166 10.96 3.92 14.96
N SER A 167 11.43 4.00 13.71
CA SER A 167 11.19 5.17 12.87
C SER A 167 9.70 5.42 12.66
N GLU A 168 8.92 4.38 12.32
CA GLU A 168 7.47 4.51 12.11
C GLU A 168 6.72 4.85 13.42
N LEU A 169 7.14 4.30 14.57
CA LEU A 169 6.59 4.66 15.86
C LEU A 169 6.84 6.15 16.20
N ALA A 170 8.04 6.66 15.90
CA ALA A 170 8.35 8.08 16.05
C ALA A 170 7.44 8.95 15.15
N GLN A 171 7.26 8.55 13.89
CA GLN A 171 6.36 9.24 12.97
C GLN A 171 4.90 9.18 13.44
N PHE A 172 4.46 8.07 14.03
CA PHE A 172 3.12 7.94 14.60
C PHE A 172 2.90 8.91 15.77
N LEU A 173 3.83 8.95 16.72
CA LEU A 173 3.72 9.87 17.86
C LEU A 173 3.72 11.35 17.44
N LEU A 174 4.47 11.71 16.39
CA LEU A 174 4.42 13.07 15.81
C LEU A 174 3.06 13.33 15.13
N LEU A 175 2.61 12.38 14.33
CA LEU A 175 1.34 12.45 13.60
C LEU A 175 0.14 12.65 14.53
N THR A 176 0.12 11.96 15.69
CA THR A 176 -0.98 12.06 16.65
C THR A 176 -1.15 13.49 17.19
N GLY A 177 -0.04 14.19 17.39
CA GLY A 177 -0.07 15.61 17.78
C GLY A 177 -0.48 16.54 16.63
N GLU A 178 0.00 16.26 15.40
CA GLU A 178 -0.30 17.06 14.22
C GLU A 178 -1.78 16.99 13.81
N GLU A 179 -2.35 15.78 13.85
CA GLU A 179 -3.73 15.50 13.39
C GLU A 179 -4.73 15.35 14.53
N GLN A 180 -4.33 15.59 15.78
CA GLN A 180 -5.17 15.43 16.98
C GLN A 180 -5.80 14.00 17.07
N ILE A 181 -5.05 13.02 16.63
CA ILE A 181 -5.44 11.60 16.72
C ILE A 181 -5.12 11.10 18.13
N ASP A 182 -6.08 10.47 18.79
CA ASP A 182 -5.81 9.79 20.05
C ASP A 182 -4.99 8.50 19.80
N PRO A 183 -3.72 8.45 20.27
CA PRO A 183 -2.85 7.30 20.06
C PRO A 183 -3.36 6.01 20.72
N LEU A 184 -4.25 6.12 21.70
CA LEU A 184 -4.79 4.98 22.44
C LEU A 184 -5.99 4.33 21.74
N THR A 185 -6.59 5.02 20.77
CA THR A 185 -7.79 4.54 20.05
C THR A 185 -7.57 4.37 18.54
N ALA A 186 -6.46 4.88 18.01
CA ALA A 186 -6.14 4.75 16.59
C ALA A 186 -5.93 3.28 16.20
N MET A 187 -6.80 2.78 15.30
CA MET A 187 -6.79 1.39 14.87
C MET A 187 -6.15 1.25 13.49
N GLY A 188 -5.48 0.12 13.28
CA GLY A 188 -4.80 -0.17 12.02
C GLY A 188 -4.45 -1.65 11.87
N SER A 189 -3.54 -1.94 10.92
CA SER A 189 -3.07 -3.30 10.69
C SER A 189 -2.10 -3.77 11.77
N TYR A 190 -1.83 -5.07 11.80
CA TYR A 190 -0.83 -5.66 12.69
C TYR A 190 0.59 -5.10 12.49
N ALA A 191 0.83 -4.40 11.39
CA ALA A 191 2.10 -3.73 11.08
C ALA A 191 2.05 -2.21 11.27
N GLY A 192 0.93 -1.66 11.77
CA GLY A 192 0.78 -0.23 12.04
C GLY A 192 0.37 0.61 10.83
N ALA A 193 -0.11 0.01 9.73
CA ALA A 193 -0.70 0.74 8.63
C ALA A 193 -2.11 1.22 8.98
N MET A 194 -2.49 2.42 8.53
CA MET A 194 -3.64 3.17 9.00
C MET A 194 -4.62 3.56 7.91
N GLY A 195 -5.90 3.57 8.27
CA GLY A 195 -7.00 4.07 7.44
C GLY A 195 -7.28 3.21 6.20
N ALA A 196 -8.19 3.70 5.34
CA ALA A 196 -8.62 2.96 4.15
C ALA A 196 -7.50 2.81 3.10
N SER A 197 -6.54 3.73 3.06
CA SER A 197 -5.36 3.71 2.18
C SER A 197 -4.19 2.90 2.76
N GLN A 198 -4.28 2.39 3.99
CA GLN A 198 -3.24 1.62 4.68
C GLN A 198 -1.86 2.31 4.67
N PHE A 199 -1.83 3.62 4.93
CA PHE A 199 -0.58 4.35 5.03
C PHE A 199 0.16 4.03 6.32
N MET A 200 1.47 3.77 6.20
CA MET A 200 2.37 3.82 7.36
C MET A 200 2.44 5.26 7.90
N PRO A 201 2.76 5.46 9.19
CA PRO A 201 2.81 6.80 9.77
C PRO A 201 3.67 7.80 8.99
N SER A 202 4.84 7.40 8.52
CA SER A 202 5.69 8.23 7.67
C SER A 202 5.03 8.60 6.35
N SER A 203 4.31 7.65 5.73
CA SER A 203 3.55 7.88 4.51
C SER A 203 2.36 8.80 4.76
N TYR A 204 1.66 8.63 5.87
CA TYR A 204 0.56 9.51 6.27
C TYR A 204 1.03 10.95 6.38
N ARG A 205 2.08 11.20 7.17
CA ARG A 205 2.64 12.55 7.35
C ARG A 205 3.11 13.19 6.04
N HIS A 206 3.65 12.39 5.12
CA HIS A 206 4.27 12.89 3.89
C HIS A 206 3.30 13.02 2.72
N PHE A 207 2.35 12.09 2.58
CA PHE A 207 1.51 11.98 1.38
C PHE A 207 0.03 12.26 1.65
N ALA A 208 -0.45 12.15 2.90
CA ALA A 208 -1.84 12.47 3.16
C ALA A 208 -2.11 13.95 2.95
N VAL A 209 -3.24 14.24 2.34
CA VAL A 209 -3.72 15.60 2.05
C VAL A 209 -5.13 15.77 2.58
N ASN A 210 -5.49 17.00 2.87
CA ASN A 210 -6.82 17.40 3.26
C ASN A 210 -7.54 17.93 2.02
N GLU A 211 -8.63 17.30 1.62
CA GLU A 211 -9.34 17.65 0.38
C GLU A 211 -10.41 18.73 0.60
N ASP A 212 -11.05 18.73 1.75
CA ASP A 212 -12.18 19.62 2.06
C ASP A 212 -11.78 20.91 2.82
N ALA A 213 -10.48 21.15 3.01
CA ALA A 213 -9.94 22.24 3.80
C ALA A 213 -10.39 22.23 5.29
N SER A 214 -10.78 21.09 5.83
CA SER A 214 -10.91 20.87 7.28
C SER A 214 -9.56 21.08 7.97
N THR A 215 -9.52 21.06 9.29
CA THR A 215 -8.26 21.29 10.01
C THR A 215 -7.35 20.05 10.09
N GLN A 216 -7.86 18.87 9.80
CA GLN A 216 -7.19 17.59 10.01
C GLN A 216 -7.44 16.65 8.84
N ARG A 217 -6.43 15.84 8.51
CA ARG A 217 -6.53 14.77 7.52
C ARG A 217 -7.12 13.52 8.16
N ASN A 218 -8.13 12.90 7.54
CA ASN A 218 -8.79 11.71 8.08
C ASN A 218 -8.86 10.58 7.06
N LEU A 219 -7.93 9.62 7.15
CA LEU A 219 -7.89 8.46 6.26
C LEU A 219 -8.76 7.28 6.72
N TRP A 220 -9.53 7.42 7.83
CA TRP A 220 -10.45 6.37 8.29
C TRP A 220 -11.86 6.53 7.77
N SER A 221 -12.35 7.77 7.65
CA SER A 221 -13.78 8.01 7.34
C SER A 221 -14.03 9.11 6.34
N ASP A 222 -13.05 9.95 6.01
CA ASP A 222 -13.21 11.00 5.01
C ASP A 222 -12.77 10.50 3.63
N TRP A 223 -13.75 10.29 2.73
CA TRP A 223 -13.47 9.79 1.39
C TRP A 223 -12.73 10.79 0.51
N GLY A 224 -12.86 12.10 0.76
CA GLY A 224 -12.08 13.14 0.09
C GLY A 224 -10.61 12.98 0.38
N ASP A 225 -10.27 12.93 1.65
CA ASP A 225 -8.90 12.76 2.12
C ASP A 225 -8.31 11.42 1.68
N ILE A 226 -9.11 10.33 1.75
CA ILE A 226 -8.69 8.97 1.35
C ILE A 226 -8.32 8.94 -0.14
N PHE A 227 -9.21 9.44 -1.00
CA PHE A 227 -8.98 9.40 -2.45
C PHE A 227 -7.86 10.35 -2.86
N ALA A 228 -7.89 11.59 -2.36
CA ALA A 228 -6.87 12.58 -2.68
C ALA A 228 -5.49 12.17 -2.18
N SER A 229 -5.37 11.60 -0.97
CA SER A 229 -4.10 11.09 -0.44
C SER A 229 -3.55 9.93 -1.24
N THR A 230 -4.41 8.99 -1.64
CA THR A 230 -4.03 7.87 -2.51
C THR A 230 -3.55 8.37 -3.88
N ALA A 231 -4.25 9.32 -4.47
CA ALA A 231 -3.87 9.94 -5.75
C ALA A 231 -2.57 10.74 -5.63
N ASN A 232 -2.42 11.56 -4.58
CA ASN A 232 -1.19 12.31 -4.30
C ASN A 232 0.03 11.39 -4.16
N TYR A 233 -0.13 10.25 -3.48
CA TYR A 233 0.93 9.25 -3.39
C TYR A 233 1.40 8.79 -4.77
N LEU A 234 0.49 8.41 -5.65
CA LEU A 234 0.81 7.97 -7.01
C LEU A 234 1.44 9.09 -7.84
N GLN A 235 0.88 10.31 -7.79
CA GLN A 235 1.40 11.46 -8.50
C GLN A 235 2.84 11.79 -8.10
N LEU A 236 3.13 11.84 -6.79
CA LEU A 236 4.47 12.15 -6.29
C LEU A 236 5.49 11.06 -6.60
N HIS A 237 5.05 9.83 -6.87
CA HIS A 237 5.90 8.75 -7.34
C HIS A 237 6.04 8.69 -8.86
N GLY A 238 5.46 9.66 -9.59
CA GLY A 238 5.63 9.81 -11.03
C GLY A 238 4.57 9.12 -11.87
N TRP A 239 3.33 9.04 -11.38
CA TRP A 239 2.19 8.60 -12.17
C TRP A 239 2.04 9.45 -13.42
N ARG A 240 1.73 8.82 -14.54
CA ARG A 240 1.51 9.47 -15.82
C ARG A 240 0.08 9.21 -16.28
N TYR A 241 -0.74 10.24 -16.18
CA TYR A 241 -2.14 10.16 -16.56
C TYR A 241 -2.31 9.75 -18.03
N GLY A 242 -3.19 8.81 -18.30
CA GLY A 242 -3.44 8.30 -19.65
C GLY A 242 -2.43 7.24 -20.13
N GLU A 243 -1.31 7.02 -19.43
CA GLU A 243 -0.38 5.95 -19.80
C GLU A 243 -0.81 4.60 -19.22
N PRO A 244 -0.62 3.49 -19.97
CA PRO A 244 -0.99 2.16 -19.48
C PRO A 244 -0.11 1.73 -18.31
N VAL A 245 -0.71 0.93 -17.41
CA VAL A 245 0.01 0.23 -16.33
C VAL A 245 0.66 -1.04 -16.88
N LEU A 246 -0.13 -1.87 -17.57
CA LEU A 246 0.27 -3.15 -18.13
C LEU A 246 -0.22 -3.30 -19.58
N ALA A 247 0.48 -4.11 -20.36
CA ALA A 247 -0.02 -4.71 -21.59
C ALA A 247 0.06 -6.23 -21.51
N GLU A 248 -0.92 -6.92 -22.09
CA GLU A 248 -0.86 -8.37 -22.28
C GLU A 248 0.21 -8.72 -23.30
N ALA A 249 0.88 -9.84 -23.10
CA ALA A 249 1.93 -10.31 -23.96
C ALA A 249 1.78 -11.81 -24.25
N GLN A 250 2.18 -12.22 -25.45
CA GLN A 250 2.14 -13.61 -25.91
C GLN A 250 3.55 -14.07 -26.30
N TYR A 251 3.91 -15.28 -25.89
CA TYR A 251 5.15 -15.92 -26.20
C TYR A 251 4.89 -17.40 -26.48
N SER A 252 5.21 -17.86 -27.67
CA SER A 252 4.88 -19.20 -28.14
C SER A 252 6.10 -20.08 -28.45
N GLU A 253 7.31 -19.54 -28.27
CA GLU A 253 8.53 -20.29 -28.52
C GLU A 253 8.81 -21.30 -27.39
N SER A 254 9.52 -22.37 -27.72
CA SER A 254 9.91 -23.39 -26.74
C SER A 254 11.13 -22.99 -25.89
N ALA A 255 11.81 -21.90 -26.25
CA ALA A 255 12.95 -21.38 -25.49
C ALA A 255 12.53 -20.74 -24.17
N GLU A 256 13.37 -20.85 -23.16
CA GLU A 256 13.13 -20.20 -21.88
C GLU A 256 13.18 -18.66 -22.02
N LEU A 257 12.11 -17.99 -21.64
CA LEU A 257 12.01 -16.55 -21.72
C LEU A 257 12.57 -15.91 -20.43
N ALA A 258 13.58 -15.06 -20.60
CA ALA A 258 14.14 -14.31 -19.47
C ALA A 258 13.13 -13.25 -18.96
N LEU A 259 12.62 -13.46 -17.76
CA LEU A 259 11.72 -12.55 -17.07
C LEU A 259 12.50 -11.54 -16.22
N ALA A 260 11.88 -10.40 -15.90
CA ALA A 260 12.47 -9.39 -15.04
C ALA A 260 12.80 -9.97 -13.64
N ALA A 261 14.07 -9.87 -13.24
CA ALA A 261 14.53 -10.31 -11.93
C ALA A 261 14.14 -9.35 -10.80
N SER A 262 13.89 -8.08 -11.13
CA SER A 262 13.51 -7.03 -10.19
C SER A 262 12.27 -6.27 -10.69
N LEU A 263 11.80 -5.32 -9.89
CA LEU A 263 10.69 -4.42 -10.26
C LEU A 263 11.15 -3.17 -11.03
N SER A 264 12.43 -3.09 -11.40
CA SER A 264 12.95 -1.96 -12.18
C SER A 264 12.54 -2.10 -13.65
N LEU A 265 12.29 -0.97 -14.31
CA LEU A 265 12.09 -0.89 -15.75
C LEU A 265 13.46 -1.04 -16.45
N SER A 266 13.97 -2.26 -16.49
CA SER A 266 15.34 -2.57 -16.96
C SER A 266 15.42 -2.96 -18.44
N ASP A 267 14.26 -2.98 -19.10
CA ASP A 267 14.12 -3.37 -20.50
C ASP A 267 13.50 -2.24 -21.32
N THR A 268 13.46 -2.40 -22.63
CA THR A 268 12.66 -1.57 -23.53
C THR A 268 11.65 -2.42 -24.26
N LEU A 269 10.55 -1.82 -24.72
CA LEU A 269 9.48 -2.53 -25.42
C LEU A 269 10.00 -3.20 -26.71
N GLY A 270 10.88 -2.52 -27.45
CA GLY A 270 11.54 -3.09 -28.65
C GLY A 270 12.45 -4.25 -28.32
N ALA A 271 13.21 -4.21 -27.21
CA ALA A 271 14.05 -5.32 -26.79
C ALA A 271 13.22 -6.54 -26.35
N VAL A 272 12.05 -6.31 -25.73
CA VAL A 272 11.07 -7.38 -25.41
C VAL A 272 10.53 -8.01 -26.68
N ARG A 273 10.11 -7.19 -27.66
CA ARG A 273 9.63 -7.65 -28.98
C ARG A 273 10.69 -8.42 -29.78
N ALA A 274 11.94 -7.96 -29.74
CA ALA A 274 13.07 -8.63 -30.40
C ALA A 274 13.37 -10.04 -29.87
N ARG A 275 12.87 -10.37 -28.66
CA ARG A 275 12.93 -11.73 -28.09
C ARG A 275 11.76 -12.63 -28.49
N GLY A 276 10.98 -12.24 -29.50
CA GLY A 276 9.84 -13.02 -29.99
C GLY A 276 8.55 -12.83 -29.15
N VAL A 277 8.53 -11.86 -28.23
CA VAL A 277 7.34 -11.57 -27.42
C VAL A 277 6.43 -10.62 -28.19
N HIS A 278 5.23 -11.06 -28.52
CA HIS A 278 4.19 -10.19 -29.06
C HIS A 278 3.52 -9.43 -27.93
N VAL A 279 3.58 -8.08 -27.98
CA VAL A 279 3.03 -7.20 -26.94
C VAL A 279 1.95 -6.32 -27.56
N ASP A 280 0.74 -6.38 -27.02
CA ASP A 280 -0.38 -5.53 -27.44
C ASP A 280 -0.22 -4.11 -26.83
N SER A 281 0.59 -3.32 -27.49
CA SER A 281 0.88 -1.94 -27.10
C SER A 281 1.26 -1.09 -28.31
N ARG A 282 0.76 0.17 -28.34
CA ARG A 282 1.12 1.18 -29.35
C ARG A 282 2.26 2.10 -28.88
N LEU A 283 2.81 1.86 -27.69
CA LEU A 283 3.92 2.66 -27.19
C LEU A 283 5.18 2.47 -28.06
N PRO A 284 6.07 3.49 -28.13
CA PRO A 284 7.33 3.41 -28.87
C PRO A 284 8.25 2.29 -28.36
N ASP A 285 9.13 1.79 -29.22
CA ASP A 285 10.05 0.69 -28.91
C ASP A 285 11.11 1.06 -27.87
N ASP A 286 11.42 2.33 -27.69
CA ASP A 286 12.33 2.84 -26.65
C ASP A 286 11.66 3.01 -25.27
N THR A 287 10.34 2.71 -25.15
CA THR A 287 9.61 2.80 -23.88
C THR A 287 10.20 1.87 -22.84
N PRO A 288 10.64 2.40 -21.67
CA PRO A 288 11.13 1.58 -20.58
C PRO A 288 10.03 0.66 -20.03
N CYS A 289 10.36 -0.60 -19.83
CA CYS A 289 9.40 -1.60 -19.36
C CYS A 289 10.08 -2.74 -18.58
N LEU A 290 9.27 -3.67 -18.09
CA LEU A 290 9.73 -4.94 -17.54
C LEU A 290 8.80 -6.07 -18.00
N LEU A 291 9.37 -7.22 -18.35
CA LEU A 291 8.63 -8.41 -18.74
C LEU A 291 8.31 -9.27 -17.52
N LEU A 292 7.03 -9.58 -17.33
CA LEU A 292 6.49 -10.31 -16.19
C LEU A 292 5.93 -11.66 -16.62
N GLY A 293 6.19 -12.71 -15.84
CA GLY A 293 5.45 -13.96 -15.90
C GLY A 293 4.37 -14.01 -14.83
N ALA A 294 3.20 -14.46 -15.21
CA ALA A 294 2.03 -14.63 -14.35
C ALA A 294 1.54 -16.08 -14.41
N PRO A 295 1.98 -16.97 -13.48
CA PRO A 295 1.58 -18.38 -13.46
C PRO A 295 0.07 -18.53 -13.34
N LEU A 296 -0.53 -19.31 -14.25
CA LEU A 296 -1.94 -19.69 -14.24
C LEU A 296 -2.10 -21.09 -13.64
N GLN A 297 -3.34 -21.58 -13.49
CA GLN A 297 -3.58 -22.98 -13.13
C GLN A 297 -2.99 -23.96 -14.15
N SER A 298 -2.99 -23.55 -15.42
CA SER A 298 -2.35 -24.27 -16.51
C SER A 298 -1.58 -23.31 -17.39
N GLY A 299 -0.24 -23.44 -17.39
CA GLY A 299 0.64 -22.61 -18.19
C GLY A 299 1.04 -21.28 -17.55
N MET A 300 1.48 -20.36 -18.40
CA MET A 300 2.01 -19.05 -18.03
C MET A 300 1.34 -17.97 -18.87
N SER A 301 0.87 -16.90 -18.25
CA SER A 301 0.55 -15.65 -18.94
C SER A 301 1.75 -14.72 -18.84
N TYR A 302 1.94 -13.89 -19.86
CA TYR A 302 3.00 -12.90 -19.90
C TYR A 302 2.40 -11.50 -19.96
N ARG A 303 3.07 -10.55 -19.31
CA ARG A 303 2.65 -9.16 -19.26
C ARG A 303 3.87 -8.25 -19.32
N VAL A 304 3.67 -7.06 -19.87
CA VAL A 304 4.69 -6.01 -19.87
C VAL A 304 4.23 -4.87 -18.99
N GLY A 305 5.01 -4.57 -17.94
CA GLY A 305 4.75 -3.46 -17.03
C GLY A 305 5.49 -2.20 -17.48
N PHE A 306 4.81 -1.05 -17.40
CA PHE A 306 5.33 0.26 -17.77
C PHE A 306 5.55 1.17 -16.56
N ASN A 307 5.72 2.49 -16.79
CA ASN A 307 5.97 3.45 -15.73
C ASN A 307 4.92 3.37 -14.59
N ASN A 308 3.63 3.35 -14.93
CA ASN A 308 2.57 3.34 -13.92
C ASN A 308 2.52 2.02 -13.12
N PHE A 309 2.93 0.90 -13.72
CA PHE A 309 3.17 -0.34 -12.98
C PHE A 309 4.28 -0.17 -11.93
N TYR A 310 5.40 0.43 -12.34
CA TYR A 310 6.49 0.74 -11.40
C TYR A 310 6.02 1.65 -10.27
N VAL A 311 5.20 2.67 -10.57
CA VAL A 311 4.62 3.57 -9.55
C VAL A 311 3.76 2.80 -8.55
N ILE A 312 2.88 1.89 -9.00
CA ILE A 312 2.10 1.04 -8.09
C ILE A 312 3.02 0.20 -7.20
N THR A 313 4.15 -0.30 -7.72
CA THR A 313 5.11 -1.04 -6.88
C THR A 313 5.82 -0.19 -5.82
N ARG A 314 5.65 1.13 -5.82
CA ARG A 314 6.11 2.01 -4.73
C ARG A 314 5.16 1.98 -3.54
N TYR A 315 3.87 1.74 -3.81
CA TYR A 315 2.87 1.54 -2.77
C TYR A 315 3.12 0.21 -2.03
N ASN A 316 3.28 -0.85 -2.80
CA ASN A 316 3.66 -2.17 -2.30
C ASN A 316 4.63 -2.85 -3.27
N SER A 317 5.82 -3.25 -2.82
CA SER A 317 6.89 -3.81 -3.64
C SER A 317 6.66 -5.28 -4.06
N SER A 318 5.42 -5.60 -4.47
CA SER A 318 4.99 -6.91 -4.98
C SER A 318 4.51 -6.80 -6.43
N ARG A 319 5.03 -7.66 -7.30
CA ARG A 319 4.53 -7.75 -8.69
C ARG A 319 3.08 -8.25 -8.75
N LEU A 320 2.72 -9.16 -7.84
CA LEU A 320 1.36 -9.71 -7.74
C LEU A 320 0.38 -8.62 -7.34
N TYR A 321 0.76 -7.79 -6.36
CA TYR A 321 -0.02 -6.64 -5.93
C TYR A 321 -0.27 -5.67 -7.09
N ALA A 322 0.77 -5.25 -7.80
CA ALA A 322 0.62 -4.29 -8.88
C ALA A 322 -0.21 -4.84 -10.06
N MET A 323 -0.10 -6.14 -10.37
CA MET A 323 -0.98 -6.81 -11.32
C MET A 323 -2.44 -6.85 -10.84
N ALA A 324 -2.69 -7.14 -9.56
CA ALA A 324 -4.05 -7.18 -8.99
C ALA A 324 -4.70 -5.80 -8.97
N ILE A 325 -3.95 -4.74 -8.65
CA ILE A 325 -4.43 -3.35 -8.76
C ILE A 325 -4.87 -3.04 -10.19
N ASN A 326 -4.04 -3.37 -11.18
CA ASN A 326 -4.40 -3.15 -12.57
C ASN A 326 -5.67 -3.92 -12.97
N ASP A 327 -5.71 -5.23 -12.69
CA ASP A 327 -6.84 -6.07 -13.08
C ASP A 327 -8.15 -5.65 -12.38
N LEU A 328 -8.07 -5.25 -11.09
CA LEU A 328 -9.24 -4.73 -10.38
C LEU A 328 -9.69 -3.37 -10.95
N ALA A 329 -8.74 -2.48 -11.27
CA ALA A 329 -9.04 -1.18 -11.87
C ALA A 329 -9.77 -1.35 -13.23
N GLN A 330 -9.30 -2.26 -14.08
CA GLN A 330 -9.95 -2.55 -15.36
C GLN A 330 -11.35 -3.16 -15.16
N ALA A 331 -11.50 -4.12 -14.24
CA ALA A 331 -12.79 -4.74 -13.95
C ALA A 331 -13.82 -3.73 -13.41
N LEU A 332 -13.39 -2.75 -12.60
CA LEU A 332 -14.24 -1.66 -12.13
C LEU A 332 -14.68 -0.77 -13.30
N LEU A 333 -13.73 -0.36 -14.15
CA LEU A 333 -14.01 0.50 -15.30
C LEU A 333 -14.97 -0.17 -16.29
N GLU A 334 -14.73 -1.43 -16.65
CA GLU A 334 -15.59 -2.23 -17.52
C GLU A 334 -17.02 -2.33 -16.96
N ARG A 335 -17.16 -2.60 -15.65
CA ARG A 335 -18.46 -2.73 -15.00
C ARG A 335 -19.22 -1.39 -14.94
N ILE A 336 -18.52 -0.27 -14.72
CA ILE A 336 -19.10 1.07 -14.76
C ILE A 336 -19.61 1.39 -16.17
N HIS A 337 -18.81 1.10 -17.21
CA HIS A 337 -19.20 1.35 -18.60
C HIS A 337 -20.37 0.46 -19.04
N ALA A 338 -20.35 -0.83 -18.71
CA ALA A 338 -21.43 -1.77 -19.04
C ALA A 338 -22.80 -1.37 -18.42
N GLN A 339 -22.77 -0.72 -17.27
CA GLN A 339 -23.98 -0.27 -16.58
C GLN A 339 -24.40 1.17 -16.94
N ALA A 340 -23.57 1.90 -17.67
CA ALA A 340 -23.87 3.23 -18.22
C ALA A 340 -24.42 3.16 -19.66
N ALA A 341 -24.32 1.98 -20.31
CA ALA A 341 -24.91 1.76 -21.63
C ALA A 341 -26.45 1.74 -21.50
N PRO A 342 -27.19 2.43 -22.40
CA PRO A 342 -28.64 2.59 -22.35
C PRO A 342 -29.40 1.26 -22.54
#